data_fe87ded30ad548ea2fa7b2f734e0f7e3
#
_entry.id   fe87ded30ad548ea2fa7b2f734e0f7e3
#
_cell.length_a   1.000
_cell.length_b   1.000
_cell.length_c   1.000
_cell.angle_alpha   90.00
_cell.angle_beta   90.00
_cell.angle_gamma   90.00
#
_symmetry.space_group_name_H-M   'P 1'
#
loop_
_entity.id
_entity.type
_entity.pdbx_description
1 polymer ?
#
loop_
_entity_poly.entity_id
_entity_poly.type
_entity_poly.pdbx_seq_one_letter_code
_entity_poly.pdbx_strand_id
1 'polypeptide(L)'
;MVGGIFCDLEKAFDSVNHDILLSKLPYYGINGKAKLLLESYLQHRYQRVQIRNSHLNTTTTSKWTKIKYGVPQGSILGPLLFLVYINDLPKAVEHKALPILFADDTSILLTSPNNIQMQRDLNEIFMQLNKWFKSNFLALNFDKTSFIRFTNKSTCKLNM
;
A
#
# COMPACT_ATOMS: atom_id res chain seq x y z
N MET A 1 -10.73 -22.50 -12.61
CA MET A 1 -9.32 -22.34 -12.29
C MET A 1 -9.21 -21.21 -11.26
N VAL A 2 -8.23 -21.27 -10.35
CA VAL A 2 -8.00 -20.26 -9.34
C VAL A 2 -6.64 -19.60 -9.59
N GLY A 3 -6.58 -18.29 -9.45
CA GLY A 3 -5.34 -17.52 -9.54
C GLY A 3 -5.25 -16.50 -8.41
N GLY A 4 -4.05 -15.99 -8.13
CA GLY A 4 -3.83 -14.95 -7.15
C GLY A 4 -2.75 -13.98 -7.61
N ILE A 5 -2.99 -12.67 -7.40
CA ILE A 5 -2.00 -11.62 -7.53
C ILE A 5 -1.57 -11.24 -6.11
N PHE A 6 -0.27 -11.24 -5.86
CA PHE A 6 0.33 -10.86 -4.58
C PHE A 6 1.17 -9.61 -4.79
N CYS A 7 0.66 -8.50 -4.29
CA CYS A 7 1.27 -7.18 -4.47
C CYS A 7 2.11 -6.83 -3.25
N ASP A 8 3.33 -6.36 -3.48
CA ASP A 8 4.19 -5.73 -2.50
C ASP A 8 4.28 -4.23 -2.81
N LEU A 9 4.27 -3.38 -1.79
CA LEU A 9 4.35 -1.93 -1.96
C LEU A 9 5.71 -1.40 -1.57
N GLU A 10 6.23 -0.46 -2.37
CA GLU A 10 7.46 0.24 -2.02
C GLU A 10 7.21 1.27 -0.92
N LYS A 11 7.87 1.11 0.24
CA LYS A 11 7.82 2.07 1.35
C LYS A 11 6.38 2.53 1.69
N ALA A 12 5.45 1.58 1.77
CA ALA A 12 4.02 1.83 1.92
C ALA A 12 3.69 2.90 2.97
N PHE A 13 4.22 2.73 4.20
CA PHE A 13 3.99 3.67 5.32
C PHE A 13 4.61 5.04 5.08
N ASP A 14 5.74 5.13 4.39
CA ASP A 14 6.44 6.39 4.11
C ASP A 14 5.81 7.15 2.93
N SER A 15 4.98 6.47 2.12
CA SER A 15 4.37 7.02 0.91
C SER A 15 2.96 7.59 1.11
N VAL A 16 2.38 7.43 2.30
CA VAL A 16 1.02 7.91 2.61
C VAL A 16 0.93 9.42 2.39
N ASN A 17 0.10 9.85 1.44
CA ASN A 17 -0.17 11.27 1.20
C ASN A 17 -1.15 11.80 2.24
N HIS A 18 -0.75 12.84 2.97
CA HIS A 18 -1.55 13.39 4.09
C HIS A 18 -2.88 13.99 3.61
N ASP A 19 -2.90 14.68 2.46
CA ASP A 19 -4.12 15.32 1.96
C ASP A 19 -5.16 14.27 1.55
N ILE A 20 -4.73 13.20 0.88
CA ILE A 20 -5.59 12.06 0.53
C ILE A 20 -6.10 11.38 1.80
N LEU A 21 -5.21 11.08 2.77
CA LEU A 21 -5.61 10.46 4.02
C LEU A 21 -6.67 11.30 4.75
N LEU A 22 -6.42 12.60 4.91
CA LEU A 22 -7.34 13.53 5.58
C LEU A 22 -8.66 13.67 4.82
N SER A 23 -8.67 13.54 3.50
CA SER A 23 -9.91 13.53 2.69
C SER A 23 -10.73 12.25 2.88
N LYS A 24 -10.07 11.11 3.19
CA LYS A 24 -10.74 9.82 3.44
C LYS A 24 -11.37 9.72 4.83
N LEU A 25 -10.82 10.39 5.85
CA LEU A 25 -11.30 10.31 7.24
C LEU A 25 -12.82 10.52 7.40
N PRO A 26 -13.45 11.52 6.76
CA PRO A 26 -14.88 11.73 6.88
C PRO A 26 -15.74 10.56 6.39
N TYR A 27 -15.30 9.83 5.37
CA TYR A 27 -16.00 8.64 4.85
C TYR A 27 -16.04 7.49 5.84
N TYR A 28 -15.12 7.49 6.82
CA TYR A 28 -15.05 6.51 7.91
C TYR A 28 -15.63 7.07 9.22
N GLY A 29 -16.38 8.19 9.16
CA GLY A 29 -17.02 8.79 10.33
C GLY A 29 -16.08 9.61 11.22
N ILE A 30 -14.81 9.81 10.82
CA ILE A 30 -13.84 10.58 11.59
C ILE A 30 -13.95 12.04 11.20
N ASN A 31 -14.71 12.82 11.97
CA ASN A 31 -15.05 14.20 11.69
C ASN A 31 -14.70 15.13 12.88
N GLY A 32 -14.89 16.43 12.68
CA GLY A 32 -14.80 17.45 13.73
C GLY A 32 -13.46 17.43 14.47
N LYS A 33 -13.50 17.43 15.80
CA LYS A 33 -12.29 17.47 16.66
C LYS A 33 -11.34 16.31 16.44
N ALA A 34 -11.86 15.10 16.16
CA ALA A 34 -11.02 13.92 15.88
C ALA A 34 -10.23 14.11 14.59
N LYS A 35 -10.86 14.59 13.50
CA LYS A 35 -10.16 14.90 12.26
C LYS A 35 -9.09 15.97 12.47
N LEU A 36 -9.42 17.07 13.18
CA LEU A 36 -8.46 18.15 13.48
C LEU A 36 -7.26 17.66 14.29
N LEU A 37 -7.48 16.73 15.24
CA LEU A 37 -6.40 16.10 16.00
C LEU A 37 -5.45 15.31 15.09
N LEU A 38 -5.99 14.48 14.18
CA LEU A 38 -5.19 13.71 13.23
C LEU A 38 -4.46 14.60 12.23
N GLU A 39 -5.10 15.66 11.77
CA GLU A 39 -4.47 16.68 10.93
C GLU A 39 -3.28 17.32 11.64
N SER A 40 -3.46 17.78 12.88
CA SER A 40 -2.38 18.34 13.72
C SER A 40 -1.26 17.33 13.97
N TYR A 41 -1.59 16.05 14.13
CA TYR A 41 -0.61 14.97 14.31
C TYR A 41 0.26 14.75 13.07
N LEU A 42 -0.29 14.90 11.86
CA LEU A 42 0.42 14.69 10.59
C LEU A 42 1.15 15.95 10.12
N GLN A 43 0.59 17.13 10.38
CA GLN A 43 1.16 18.41 9.93
C GLN A 43 2.28 18.93 10.83
N HIS A 44 3.06 19.86 10.28
CA HIS A 44 4.15 20.56 10.99
C HIS A 44 5.21 19.67 11.61
N ARG A 45 5.42 18.49 11.03
CA ARG A 45 6.47 17.56 11.47
C ARG A 45 7.76 17.81 10.70
N TYR A 46 8.86 17.70 11.43
CA TYR A 46 10.20 17.82 10.88
C TYR A 46 11.05 16.64 11.35
N GLN A 47 11.94 16.20 10.49
CA GLN A 47 12.91 15.16 10.82
C GLN A 47 14.32 15.56 10.39
N ARG A 48 15.32 14.98 11.05
CA ARG A 48 16.72 15.01 10.63
C ARG A 48 17.35 13.65 10.86
N VAL A 49 18.36 13.33 10.09
CA VAL A 49 19.19 12.14 10.30
C VAL A 49 20.34 12.52 11.20
N GLN A 50 20.65 11.65 12.17
CA GLN A 50 21.80 11.76 13.05
C GLN A 50 22.63 10.48 12.96
N ILE A 51 23.91 10.61 12.63
CA ILE A 51 24.83 9.50 12.53
C ILE A 51 25.93 9.74 13.57
N ARG A 52 26.13 8.76 14.46
CA ARG A 52 27.23 8.75 15.43
C ARG A 52 28.34 7.87 14.92
N ASN A 53 29.54 8.44 14.78
CA ASN A 53 30.75 7.68 14.52
C ASN A 53 31.36 7.26 15.85
N SER A 54 31.26 5.96 16.19
CA SER A 54 31.77 5.41 17.47
C SER A 54 33.28 5.44 17.56
N HIS A 55 34.01 5.35 16.44
CA HIS A 55 35.49 5.38 16.44
C HIS A 55 36.06 6.79 16.73
N LEU A 56 35.41 7.81 16.18
CA LEU A 56 35.84 9.21 16.34
C LEU A 56 35.07 9.96 17.42
N ASN A 57 34.13 9.31 18.08
CA ASN A 57 33.20 9.90 19.05
C ASN A 57 32.56 11.22 18.56
N THR A 58 32.32 11.32 17.26
CA THR A 58 31.71 12.48 16.60
C THR A 58 30.29 12.18 16.19
N THR A 59 29.45 13.21 16.17
CA THR A 59 28.06 13.12 15.73
C THR A 59 27.84 14.09 14.57
N THR A 60 27.37 13.58 13.44
CA THR A 60 27.00 14.38 12.27
C THR A 60 25.49 14.37 12.11
N THR A 61 24.91 15.54 11.85
CA THR A 61 23.45 15.68 11.68
C THR A 61 23.13 16.35 10.35
N SER A 62 22.05 15.89 9.68
CA SER A 62 21.49 16.59 8.54
C SER A 62 20.75 17.86 8.96
N LYS A 63 20.37 18.68 7.99
CA LYS A 63 19.42 19.77 8.23
C LYS A 63 18.03 19.23 8.56
N TRP A 64 17.24 20.00 9.29
CA TRP A 64 15.83 19.71 9.50
C TRP A 64 15.06 19.80 8.19
N THR A 65 14.25 18.78 7.89
CA THR A 65 13.40 18.72 6.69
C THR A 65 11.96 18.48 7.11
N LYS A 66 11.04 19.27 6.53
CA LYS A 66 9.60 19.10 6.77
C LYS A 66 9.12 17.80 6.13
N ILE A 67 8.40 16.98 6.90
CA ILE A 67 7.74 15.75 6.43
C ILE A 67 6.45 16.14 5.72
N LYS A 68 6.26 15.67 4.48
CA LYS A 68 5.06 15.92 3.67
C LYS A 68 4.25 14.65 3.42
N TYR A 69 4.85 13.49 3.62
CA TYR A 69 4.29 12.17 3.34
C TYR A 69 4.65 11.21 4.46
N GLY A 70 3.91 10.12 4.51
CA GLY A 70 4.17 9.01 5.41
C GLY A 70 3.54 9.16 6.79
N VAL A 71 3.34 8.01 7.42
CA VAL A 71 2.90 7.91 8.80
C VAL A 71 4.05 7.42 9.67
N PRO A 72 4.13 7.85 10.96
CA PRO A 72 5.26 7.50 11.80
C PRO A 72 5.35 5.99 12.05
N GLN A 73 6.41 5.37 11.56
CA GLN A 73 6.72 3.99 11.88
C GLN A 73 7.05 3.85 13.38
N GLY A 74 6.54 2.80 14.02
CA GLY A 74 6.67 2.58 15.46
C GLY A 74 5.66 3.35 16.33
N SER A 75 4.77 4.16 15.75
CA SER A 75 3.65 4.77 16.47
C SER A 75 2.42 3.87 16.46
N ILE A 76 1.55 4.01 17.45
CA ILE A 76 0.26 3.29 17.52
C ILE A 76 -0.67 3.73 16.38
N LEU A 77 -0.65 5.01 16.02
CA LEU A 77 -1.53 5.57 14.98
C LEU A 77 -1.06 5.28 13.56
N GLY A 78 0.23 5.04 13.34
CA GLY A 78 0.78 4.78 12.00
C GLY A 78 0.06 3.66 11.26
N PRO A 79 0.01 2.44 11.81
CA PRO A 79 -0.72 1.32 11.20
C PRO A 79 -2.20 1.61 11.00
N LEU A 80 -2.88 2.22 11.98
CA LEU A 80 -4.29 2.56 11.86
C LEU A 80 -4.56 3.54 10.72
N LEU A 81 -3.74 4.57 10.58
CA LEU A 81 -3.87 5.57 9.51
C LEU A 81 -3.59 4.96 8.14
N PHE A 82 -2.64 4.02 8.05
CA PHE A 82 -2.38 3.27 6.82
C PHE A 82 -3.59 2.38 6.46
N LEU A 83 -4.19 1.67 7.42
CA LEU A 83 -5.40 0.89 7.18
C LEU A 83 -6.55 1.75 6.66
N VAL A 84 -6.77 2.94 7.24
CA VAL A 84 -7.76 3.90 6.72
C VAL A 84 -7.42 4.32 5.29
N TYR A 85 -6.14 4.51 4.99
CA TYR A 85 -5.68 4.96 3.67
C TYR A 85 -5.95 3.93 2.58
N ILE A 86 -5.74 2.63 2.87
CA ILE A 86 -5.87 1.54 1.88
C ILE A 86 -7.28 0.92 1.84
N ASN A 87 -8.14 1.22 2.79
CA ASN A 87 -9.40 0.50 3.03
C ASN A 87 -10.42 0.56 1.88
N ASP A 88 -10.29 1.48 0.96
CA ASP A 88 -11.14 1.59 -0.23
C ASP A 88 -10.59 0.83 -1.46
N LEU A 89 -9.37 0.26 -1.38
CA LEU A 89 -8.79 -0.57 -2.44
C LEU A 89 -9.69 -1.74 -2.87
N PRO A 90 -10.34 -2.49 -1.96
CA PRO A 90 -11.24 -3.58 -2.33
C PRO A 90 -12.29 -3.18 -3.35
N LYS A 91 -12.87 -1.98 -3.23
CA LYS A 91 -13.90 -1.47 -4.14
C LYS A 91 -13.45 -1.37 -5.59
N ALA A 92 -12.13 -1.29 -5.82
CA ALA A 92 -11.59 -1.22 -7.18
C ALA A 92 -11.67 -2.55 -7.93
N VAL A 93 -11.74 -3.70 -7.21
CA VAL A 93 -11.63 -5.03 -7.82
C VAL A 93 -12.68 -6.05 -7.35
N GLU A 94 -13.48 -5.74 -6.31
CA GLU A 94 -14.44 -6.67 -5.67
C GLU A 94 -15.49 -7.25 -6.63
N HIS A 95 -15.75 -6.60 -7.75
CA HIS A 95 -16.69 -7.08 -8.76
C HIS A 95 -16.16 -8.28 -9.58
N LYS A 96 -14.85 -8.54 -9.56
CA LYS A 96 -14.20 -9.62 -10.34
C LYS A 96 -13.31 -10.53 -9.53
N ALA A 97 -12.90 -10.11 -8.34
CA ALA A 97 -11.92 -10.82 -7.53
C ALA A 97 -12.20 -10.63 -6.05
N LEU A 98 -11.63 -11.50 -5.23
CA LEU A 98 -11.67 -11.41 -3.77
C LEU A 98 -10.37 -10.74 -3.28
N PRO A 99 -10.42 -9.46 -2.86
CA PRO A 99 -9.28 -8.78 -2.24
C PRO A 99 -9.12 -9.22 -0.77
N ILE A 100 -7.89 -9.48 -0.39
CA ILE A 100 -7.48 -9.81 0.99
C ILE A 100 -6.33 -8.86 1.32
N LEU A 101 -6.53 -8.01 2.33
CA LEU A 101 -5.56 -7.03 2.79
C LEU A 101 -5.04 -7.40 4.17
N PHE A 102 -3.73 -7.33 4.36
CA PHE A 102 -3.09 -7.47 5.67
C PHE A 102 -1.94 -6.46 5.78
N ALA A 103 -2.18 -5.37 6.49
CA ALA A 103 -1.31 -4.21 6.52
C ALA A 103 -1.02 -3.70 5.09
N ASP A 104 0.23 -3.74 4.64
CA ASP A 104 0.68 -3.38 3.29
C ASP A 104 0.63 -4.55 2.28
N ASP A 105 0.50 -5.78 2.77
CA ASP A 105 0.33 -6.95 1.91
C ASP A 105 -1.06 -6.96 1.27
N THR A 106 -1.09 -7.01 -0.04
CA THR A 106 -2.34 -7.07 -0.82
C THR A 106 -2.37 -8.34 -1.65
N SER A 107 -3.33 -9.21 -1.37
CA SER A 107 -3.57 -10.44 -2.12
C SER A 107 -4.94 -10.39 -2.80
N ILE A 108 -4.97 -10.65 -4.09
CA ILE A 108 -6.20 -10.64 -4.89
C ILE A 108 -6.43 -12.03 -5.47
N LEU A 109 -7.48 -12.71 -5.03
CA LEU A 109 -7.84 -14.03 -5.54
C LEU A 109 -8.95 -13.92 -6.58
N LEU A 110 -8.82 -14.68 -7.66
CA LEU A 110 -9.82 -14.73 -8.74
C LEU A 110 -10.03 -16.16 -9.23
N THR A 111 -11.21 -16.37 -9.80
CA THR A 111 -11.58 -17.65 -10.44
C THR A 111 -12.01 -17.38 -11.88
N SER A 112 -11.58 -18.23 -12.80
CA SER A 112 -11.96 -18.13 -14.20
C SER A 112 -12.19 -19.54 -14.81
N PRO A 113 -13.06 -19.66 -15.83
CA PRO A 113 -13.40 -20.97 -16.38
C PRO A 113 -12.24 -21.63 -17.15
N ASN A 114 -11.38 -20.83 -17.77
CA ASN A 114 -10.26 -21.32 -18.58
C ASN A 114 -9.07 -20.36 -18.55
N ASN A 115 -7.92 -20.80 -19.11
CA ASN A 115 -6.67 -20.04 -19.12
C ASN A 115 -6.77 -18.68 -19.85
N ILE A 116 -7.48 -18.64 -20.97
CA ILE A 116 -7.57 -17.42 -21.79
C ILE A 116 -8.34 -16.35 -21.01
N GLN A 117 -9.45 -16.74 -20.39
CA GLN A 117 -10.24 -15.83 -19.58
C GLN A 117 -9.48 -15.43 -18.32
N MET A 118 -8.77 -16.36 -17.66
CA MET A 118 -7.92 -16.06 -16.51
C MET A 118 -6.89 -14.95 -16.83
N GLN A 119 -6.23 -15.04 -17.98
CA GLN A 119 -5.22 -14.05 -18.35
C GLN A 119 -5.85 -12.67 -18.63
N ARG A 120 -7.02 -12.64 -19.24
CA ARG A 120 -7.77 -11.38 -19.47
C ARG A 120 -8.20 -10.75 -18.15
N ASP A 121 -8.80 -11.55 -17.26
CA ASP A 121 -9.27 -11.08 -15.95
C ASP A 121 -8.11 -10.55 -15.10
N LEU A 122 -6.98 -11.26 -15.10
CA LEU A 122 -5.76 -10.84 -14.42
C LEU A 122 -5.24 -9.49 -14.91
N ASN A 123 -5.13 -9.32 -16.23
CA ASN A 123 -4.65 -8.07 -16.81
C ASN A 123 -5.57 -6.91 -16.45
N GLU A 124 -6.89 -7.13 -16.52
CA GLU A 124 -7.87 -6.10 -16.17
C GLU A 124 -7.79 -5.72 -14.70
N ILE A 125 -7.78 -6.72 -13.79
CA ILE A 125 -7.65 -6.50 -12.35
C ILE A 125 -6.35 -5.78 -12.04
N PHE A 126 -5.23 -6.22 -12.64
CA PHE A 126 -3.93 -5.60 -12.42
C PHE A 126 -3.89 -4.13 -12.89
N MET A 127 -4.51 -3.82 -14.01
CA MET A 127 -4.65 -2.44 -14.49
C MET A 127 -5.46 -1.57 -13.51
N GLN A 128 -6.55 -2.11 -12.97
CA GLN A 128 -7.39 -1.41 -11.98
C GLN A 128 -6.62 -1.16 -10.68
N LEU A 129 -5.91 -2.17 -10.17
CA LEU A 129 -5.04 -2.05 -9.01
C LEU A 129 -3.95 -0.98 -9.22
N ASN A 130 -3.23 -1.05 -10.33
CA ASN A 130 -2.17 -0.10 -10.65
C ASN A 130 -2.72 1.34 -10.78
N LYS A 131 -3.89 1.50 -11.38
CA LYS A 131 -4.58 2.80 -11.44
C LYS A 131 -4.91 3.31 -10.03
N TRP A 132 -5.46 2.44 -9.18
CA TRP A 132 -5.80 2.80 -7.80
C TRP A 132 -4.53 3.18 -6.99
N PHE A 133 -3.47 2.36 -7.04
CA PHE A 133 -2.21 2.65 -6.36
C PHE A 133 -1.61 3.98 -6.81
N LYS A 134 -1.53 4.23 -8.11
CA LYS A 134 -1.04 5.50 -8.66
C LYS A 134 -1.87 6.69 -8.20
N SER A 135 -3.20 6.57 -8.18
CA SER A 135 -4.09 7.63 -7.72
C SER A 135 -3.93 7.93 -6.22
N ASN A 136 -3.45 6.96 -5.45
CA ASN A 136 -3.15 7.10 -4.03
C ASN A 136 -1.65 7.29 -3.75
N PHE A 137 -0.82 7.64 -4.74
CA PHE A 137 0.62 7.85 -4.59
C PHE A 137 1.37 6.67 -3.96
N LEU A 138 0.87 5.45 -4.15
CA LEU A 138 1.53 4.21 -3.75
C LEU A 138 2.21 3.57 -4.96
N ALA A 139 3.42 3.06 -4.77
CA ALA A 139 4.18 2.38 -5.81
C ALA A 139 4.20 0.87 -5.57
N LEU A 140 3.90 0.10 -6.62
CA LEU A 140 4.08 -1.35 -6.61
C LEU A 140 5.57 -1.68 -6.77
N ASN A 141 6.05 -2.58 -5.94
CA ASN A 141 7.34 -3.24 -6.14
C ASN A 141 7.16 -4.37 -7.15
N PHE A 142 7.49 -4.12 -8.41
CA PHE A 142 7.31 -5.09 -9.49
C PHE A 142 8.17 -6.34 -9.32
N ASP A 143 9.35 -6.22 -8.71
CA ASP A 143 10.27 -7.37 -8.49
C ASP A 143 9.72 -8.35 -7.45
N LYS A 144 8.89 -7.88 -6.53
CA LYS A 144 8.26 -8.69 -5.50
C LYS A 144 6.78 -8.98 -5.75
N THR A 145 6.14 -8.26 -6.66
CA THR A 145 4.76 -8.53 -7.04
C THR A 145 4.71 -9.77 -7.92
N SER A 146 3.92 -10.74 -7.52
CA SER A 146 3.88 -12.05 -8.18
C SER A 146 2.46 -12.49 -8.51
N PHE A 147 2.35 -13.35 -9.53
CA PHE A 147 1.13 -14.04 -9.87
C PHE A 147 1.31 -15.55 -9.69
N ILE A 148 0.34 -16.18 -9.01
CA ILE A 148 0.32 -17.62 -8.79
C ILE A 148 -0.97 -18.20 -9.35
N ARG A 149 -0.84 -19.22 -10.19
CA ARG A 149 -1.96 -20.03 -10.66
C ARG A 149 -2.00 -21.35 -9.89
N PHE A 150 -3.12 -21.62 -9.25
CA PHE A 150 -3.36 -22.89 -8.56
C PHE A 150 -3.88 -23.93 -9.56
N THR A 151 -3.17 -25.02 -9.70
CA THR A 151 -3.52 -26.12 -10.61
C THR A 151 -3.23 -27.49 -9.98
N ASN A 152 -4.09 -28.45 -10.24
CA ASN A 152 -3.90 -29.82 -9.80
C ASN A 152 -2.99 -30.64 -10.74
N LYS A 153 -2.52 -30.05 -11.85
CA LYS A 153 -1.68 -30.73 -12.84
C LYS A 153 -0.22 -30.29 -12.69
N SER A 154 0.68 -31.25 -12.61
CA SER A 154 2.12 -31.07 -12.38
C SER A 154 2.90 -30.41 -13.53
N THR A 155 2.27 -30.00 -14.61
CA THR A 155 2.93 -29.45 -15.79
C THR A 155 2.19 -28.27 -16.38
N CYS A 156 2.67 -27.06 -16.10
CA CYS A 156 2.58 -25.95 -17.04
C CYS A 156 3.59 -24.84 -16.68
N LYS A 157 4.69 -24.76 -17.40
CA LYS A 157 5.56 -23.59 -17.41
C LYS A 157 4.78 -22.46 -18.10
N LEU A 158 4.54 -21.34 -17.41
CA LEU A 158 4.11 -20.09 -18.03
C LEU A 158 5.37 -19.34 -18.47
N ASN A 159 5.51 -19.14 -19.77
CA ASN A 159 6.42 -18.12 -20.30
C ASN A 159 5.71 -16.77 -20.12
N MET A 160 6.35 -15.89 -19.35
CA MET A 160 6.02 -14.47 -19.31
C MET A 160 6.56 -13.79 -20.57
#